data_87360181fef6ba242be9881ca0645991
#
_entry.id   87360181fef6ba242be9881ca0645991
#
_cell.length_a   1.000
_cell.length_b   1.000
_cell.length_c   1.000
_cell.angle_alpha   90.00
_cell.angle_beta   90.00
_cell.angle_gamma   90.00
#
_symmetry.space_group_name_H-M   'P 1'
#
loop_
_entity.id
_entity.type
_entity.pdbx_description
1 polymer ?
#
loop_
_entity_poly.entity_id
_entity_poly.type
_entity_poly.pdbx_seq_one_letter_code
_entity_poly.pdbx_strand_id
1 'polypeptide(L)'
;MRVRVAGVLALLLCAALSVCAHVGSPDVYFEGDAGPYHLFVNVRVPQVIPGVAEIRVRSASGDVQSMQFVSMRLSGPGSNLPPTPDLAQQSKEDPQFFAGSLWLMESGALRVRIRVDGAKGKGEVSVPVPSFAQRTLTMDKPLKGILGLLMVFLAVGMVFIAGAAVREGNLTPGETPTPAKIRRAKLVMVITAVVVVGILYLGRAWWGAEAGYYERGVNFFKPPAAETTLESGNRLVIRARGQDKEWPNEVKMAEVIPDHNHLMHLFLIRVPAMDRMLHLHPERIEGGAFAEVLPTISAGKYQVFADVVDKAGFPWTLVGEVNLPQIDGKPLTGDDSSWSGAPLNPAGEKSTFLLPDGGHMTWERASGPLNANTAMNFTIRVQTKEGEPAQDLEPYMGMAGHAEFVRSDMTVFAHVHPAGSVAMAALELAQAGVLEGPPAMPSGMAMAAQPPEVSFPYGFPRPGDYRIFVQIKRAGQVETGVFDARVE
;
A
#
# COMPACT_ATOMS: atom_id res chain seq x y z
N MET A 1 -37.33 19.61 26.56
CA MET A 1 -36.93 19.76 25.14
C MET A 1 -35.42 19.85 24.92
N ARG A 2 -34.64 20.47 25.84
CA ARG A 2 -33.17 20.62 25.70
C ARG A 2 -32.35 19.32 25.85
N VAL A 3 -32.84 18.33 26.61
CA VAL A 3 -32.12 17.04 26.82
C VAL A 3 -32.22 16.10 25.61
N ARG A 4 -33.30 16.18 24.81
CA ARG A 4 -33.47 15.34 23.61
C ARG A 4 -32.65 15.83 22.41
N VAL A 5 -32.31 17.11 22.33
CA VAL A 5 -31.47 17.67 21.26
C VAL A 5 -30.00 17.34 21.48
N ALA A 6 -29.54 17.32 22.75
CA ALA A 6 -28.17 16.93 23.07
C ALA A 6 -27.89 15.43 22.79
N GLY A 7 -28.88 14.55 23.02
CA GLY A 7 -28.79 13.14 22.71
C GLY A 7 -28.73 12.85 21.20
N VAL A 8 -29.45 13.57 20.38
CA VAL A 8 -29.43 13.45 18.91
C VAL A 8 -28.14 14.02 18.32
N LEU A 9 -27.59 15.10 18.87
CA LEU A 9 -26.31 15.65 18.47
C LEU A 9 -25.14 14.70 18.83
N ALA A 10 -25.19 14.04 19.99
CA ALA A 10 -24.20 13.05 20.40
C ALA A 10 -24.27 11.78 19.53
N LEU A 11 -25.46 11.34 19.12
CA LEU A 11 -25.63 10.20 18.18
C LEU A 11 -25.17 10.55 16.75
N LEU A 12 -25.33 11.80 16.32
CA LEU A 12 -24.84 12.26 15.01
C LEU A 12 -23.33 12.48 14.97
N LEU A 13 -22.67 12.74 16.10
CA LEU A 13 -21.20 12.81 16.18
C LEU A 13 -20.54 11.42 16.21
N CYS A 14 -21.24 10.38 16.64
CA CYS A 14 -20.71 9.01 16.61
C CYS A 14 -20.86 8.29 15.26
N ALA A 15 -21.55 8.88 14.29
CA ALA A 15 -21.87 8.23 13.02
C ALA A 15 -20.96 8.59 11.83
N ALA A 16 -19.81 9.22 12.04
CA ALA A 16 -18.99 9.68 10.90
C ALA A 16 -17.49 9.63 11.16
N LEU A 17 -16.97 8.43 11.40
CA LEU A 17 -15.58 8.13 11.09
C LEU A 17 -15.54 6.71 10.50
N SER A 18 -15.99 6.57 9.26
CA SER A 18 -15.51 5.48 8.42
C SER A 18 -14.04 5.80 8.15
N VAL A 19 -13.19 5.44 9.10
CA VAL A 19 -11.75 5.41 8.89
C VAL A 19 -11.53 4.33 7.85
N CYS A 20 -11.24 4.72 6.61
CA CYS A 20 -10.73 3.79 5.63
C CYS A 20 -9.47 3.17 6.23
N ALA A 21 -9.58 1.92 6.67
CA ALA A 21 -8.45 1.11 7.08
C ALA A 21 -7.59 0.91 5.83
N HIS A 22 -6.40 1.47 5.81
CA HIS A 22 -5.40 1.12 4.83
C HIS A 22 -4.58 -0.02 5.43
N VAL A 23 -4.95 -1.22 5.06
CA VAL A 23 -4.10 -2.40 5.30
C VAL A 23 -2.98 -2.36 4.27
N GLY A 24 -1.76 -2.51 4.72
CA GLY A 24 -0.55 -2.28 3.96
C GLY A 24 0.04 -0.88 4.18
N SER A 25 1.32 -0.72 3.91
CA SER A 25 1.94 0.60 3.83
C SER A 25 1.65 1.22 2.47
N PRO A 26 1.13 2.46 2.40
CA PRO A 26 0.97 3.14 1.12
C PRO A 26 2.33 3.44 0.48
N ASP A 27 3.38 3.57 1.27
CA ASP A 27 4.74 3.81 0.82
C ASP A 27 5.48 2.50 0.62
N VAL A 28 6.30 2.44 -0.43
CA VAL A 28 7.16 1.30 -0.73
C VAL A 28 8.56 1.57 -0.18
N TYR A 29 9.06 0.63 0.60
CA TYR A 29 10.42 0.59 1.10
C TYR A 29 11.15 -0.57 0.45
N PHE A 30 12.37 -0.34 -0.01
CA PHE A 30 13.20 -1.35 -0.64
C PHE A 30 14.66 -1.14 -0.26
N GLU A 31 15.34 -2.24 0.02
CA GLU A 31 16.79 -2.30 0.24
C GLU A 31 17.37 -3.39 -0.67
N GLY A 32 18.40 -3.04 -1.44
CA GLY A 32 19.04 -3.98 -2.34
C GLY A 32 20.02 -3.33 -3.31
N ASP A 33 20.59 -4.14 -4.19
CA ASP A 33 21.70 -3.75 -5.04
C ASP A 33 21.25 -3.31 -6.43
N ALA A 34 21.80 -2.19 -6.89
CA ALA A 34 21.78 -1.75 -8.27
C ALA A 34 23.21 -1.92 -8.84
N GLY A 35 23.53 -3.13 -9.30
CA GLY A 35 24.89 -3.50 -9.67
C GLY A 35 25.86 -3.34 -8.49
N PRO A 36 26.91 -2.47 -8.58
CA PRO A 36 27.88 -2.33 -7.48
C PRO A 36 27.42 -1.37 -6.35
N TYR A 37 26.17 -0.89 -6.39
CA TYR A 37 25.66 0.11 -5.44
C TYR A 37 24.54 -0.46 -4.60
N HIS A 38 24.73 -0.47 -3.29
CA HIS A 38 23.68 -0.82 -2.33
C HIS A 38 22.79 0.39 -2.06
N LEU A 39 21.48 0.25 -2.24
CA LEU A 39 20.50 1.33 -2.20
C LEU A 39 19.42 1.09 -1.16
N PHE A 40 19.05 2.16 -0.47
CA PHE A 40 17.83 2.27 0.33
C PHE A 40 16.84 3.16 -0.43
N VAL A 41 15.70 2.61 -0.80
CA VAL A 41 14.70 3.27 -1.64
C VAL A 41 13.40 3.44 -0.87
N ASN A 42 12.85 4.65 -0.90
CA ASN A 42 11.49 4.91 -0.46
C ASN A 42 10.72 5.55 -1.63
N VAL A 43 9.61 4.92 -2.01
CA VAL A 43 8.67 5.46 -2.99
C VAL A 43 7.38 5.81 -2.27
N ARG A 44 7.08 7.09 -2.16
CA ARG A 44 5.82 7.60 -1.63
C ARG A 44 4.79 7.67 -2.74
N VAL A 45 3.80 6.79 -2.68
CA VAL A 45 2.74 6.68 -3.68
C VAL A 45 1.71 7.80 -3.48
N PRO A 46 1.24 8.48 -4.56
CA PRO A 46 0.21 9.51 -4.43
C PRO A 46 -1.13 8.92 -4.03
N GLN A 47 -1.94 9.71 -3.31
CA GLN A 47 -3.27 9.27 -2.84
C GLN A 47 -4.31 9.17 -3.96
N VAL A 48 -4.04 9.76 -5.11
CA VAL A 48 -4.91 9.75 -6.31
C VAL A 48 -4.08 9.37 -7.53
N ILE A 49 -4.66 8.62 -8.46
CA ILE A 49 -4.04 8.23 -9.72
C ILE A 49 -4.91 8.76 -10.87
N PRO A 50 -4.33 9.46 -11.86
CA PRO A 50 -2.93 9.87 -12.00
C PRO A 50 -2.44 10.82 -10.91
N GLY A 51 -1.17 10.65 -10.52
CA GLY A 51 -0.57 11.50 -9.49
C GLY A 51 0.96 11.40 -9.47
N VAL A 52 1.57 12.27 -8.69
CA VAL A 52 3.03 12.35 -8.58
C VAL A 52 3.51 11.54 -7.37
N ALA A 53 4.34 10.53 -7.61
CA ALA A 53 5.09 9.81 -6.58
C ALA A 53 6.38 10.54 -6.25
N GLU A 54 6.75 10.59 -4.99
CA GLU A 54 8.07 11.04 -4.54
C GLU A 54 8.98 9.82 -4.37
N ILE A 55 10.17 9.90 -4.94
CA ILE A 55 11.18 8.86 -4.84
C ILE A 55 12.37 9.41 -4.09
N ARG A 56 12.79 8.70 -3.07
CA ARG A 56 13.96 9.03 -2.25
C ARG A 56 14.87 7.82 -2.23
N VAL A 57 16.13 8.04 -2.60
CA VAL A 57 17.14 6.98 -2.64
C VAL A 57 18.36 7.43 -1.87
N ARG A 58 18.83 6.58 -0.97
CA ARG A 58 20.12 6.73 -0.32
C ARG A 58 21.03 5.61 -0.80
N SER A 59 22.23 5.97 -1.29
CA SER A 59 23.30 5.01 -1.56
C SER A 59 24.10 4.75 -0.30
N ALA A 60 24.45 3.51 -0.04
CA ALA A 60 25.35 3.16 1.08
C ALA A 60 26.79 3.68 0.85
N SER A 61 27.15 4.04 -0.39
CA SER A 61 28.45 4.60 -0.72
C SER A 61 28.34 5.97 -1.40
N GLY A 62 29.33 6.83 -1.20
CA GLY A 62 29.40 8.17 -1.82
C GLY A 62 29.87 8.20 -3.27
N ASP A 63 29.97 7.03 -3.93
CA ASP A 63 30.58 6.88 -5.26
C ASP A 63 29.58 7.14 -6.42
N VAL A 64 28.31 7.43 -6.09
CA VAL A 64 27.25 7.68 -7.06
C VAL A 64 27.32 9.12 -7.55
N GLN A 65 27.34 9.31 -8.88
CA GLN A 65 27.40 10.61 -9.53
C GLN A 65 26.03 11.08 -10.03
N SER A 66 25.21 10.13 -10.52
CA SER A 66 23.86 10.44 -10.99
C SER A 66 22.91 9.25 -10.84
N MET A 67 21.62 9.55 -10.69
CA MET A 67 20.54 8.57 -10.73
C MET A 67 19.46 9.04 -11.68
N GLN A 68 18.79 8.07 -12.30
CA GLN A 68 17.63 8.29 -13.16
C GLN A 68 16.48 7.36 -12.73
N PHE A 69 15.26 7.90 -12.78
CA PHE A 69 14.06 7.17 -12.42
C PHE A 69 13.11 7.06 -13.62
N VAL A 70 12.45 5.90 -13.76
CA VAL A 70 11.40 5.73 -14.76
C VAL A 70 10.31 4.82 -14.23
N SER A 71 9.04 5.24 -14.39
CA SER A 71 7.88 4.41 -14.06
C SER A 71 7.45 3.60 -15.26
N MET A 72 7.16 2.31 -15.06
CA MET A 72 6.75 1.36 -16.09
C MET A 72 5.72 0.38 -15.52
N ARG A 73 4.94 -0.24 -16.40
CA ARG A 73 4.14 -1.42 -16.00
C ARG A 73 5.06 -2.55 -15.54
N LEU A 74 4.64 -3.27 -14.53
CA LEU A 74 5.40 -4.42 -14.04
C LEU A 74 5.34 -5.58 -15.06
N SER A 75 4.17 -5.81 -15.64
CA SER A 75 3.93 -6.90 -16.59
C SER A 75 2.93 -6.48 -17.68
N GLY A 76 2.76 -7.32 -18.70
CA GLY A 76 1.79 -7.13 -19.76
C GLY A 76 2.24 -6.18 -20.89
N PRO A 77 1.32 -5.79 -21.80
CA PRO A 77 1.66 -4.96 -22.94
C PRO A 77 2.25 -3.60 -22.53
N GLY A 78 3.37 -3.21 -23.14
CA GLY A 78 4.07 -1.96 -22.84
C GLY A 78 5.07 -2.02 -21.69
N SER A 79 5.17 -3.14 -20.93
CA SER A 79 6.12 -3.29 -19.82
C SER A 79 7.59 -3.18 -20.23
N ASN A 80 7.91 -3.36 -21.52
CA ASN A 80 9.27 -3.24 -22.06
C ASN A 80 9.53 -1.93 -22.83
N LEU A 81 8.57 -1.00 -22.79
CA LEU A 81 8.65 0.29 -23.48
C LEU A 81 8.77 1.42 -22.46
N PRO A 82 9.97 1.70 -21.94
CA PRO A 82 10.15 2.75 -20.94
C PRO A 82 9.95 4.13 -21.57
N PRO A 83 9.28 5.06 -20.88
CA PRO A 83 9.33 6.46 -21.22
C PRO A 83 10.75 7.04 -21.00
N THR A 84 10.95 8.30 -21.35
CA THR A 84 12.20 9.01 -21.06
C THR A 84 12.42 9.06 -19.53
N PRO A 85 13.59 8.64 -19.02
CA PRO A 85 13.89 8.71 -17.61
C PRO A 85 14.01 10.14 -17.09
N ASP A 86 13.54 10.37 -15.88
CA ASP A 86 13.73 11.62 -15.15
C ASP A 86 15.03 11.57 -14.33
N LEU A 87 15.78 12.69 -14.34
CA LEU A 87 17.02 12.80 -13.58
C LEU A 87 16.71 13.11 -12.11
N ALA A 88 17.26 12.33 -11.20
CA ALA A 88 17.19 12.59 -9.77
C ALA A 88 18.04 13.80 -9.37
N GLN A 89 17.59 14.52 -8.36
CA GLN A 89 18.33 15.62 -7.75
C GLN A 89 19.16 15.09 -6.57
N GLN A 90 20.46 15.26 -6.64
CA GLN A 90 21.35 14.96 -5.52
C GLN A 90 21.26 16.06 -4.46
N SER A 91 21.20 15.65 -3.18
CA SER A 91 21.21 16.59 -2.06
C SER A 91 22.58 17.32 -1.98
N LYS A 92 22.53 18.59 -1.65
CA LYS A 92 23.75 19.38 -1.40
C LYS A 92 24.35 19.10 -0.01
N GLU A 93 23.51 18.68 0.92
CA GLU A 93 23.90 18.43 2.32
C GLU A 93 24.39 17.00 2.52
N ASP A 94 23.81 16.05 1.81
CA ASP A 94 24.14 14.61 1.85
C ASP A 94 24.33 14.08 0.43
N PRO A 95 25.57 13.97 -0.08
CA PRO A 95 25.84 13.49 -1.44
C PRO A 95 25.40 12.03 -1.71
N GLN A 96 25.08 11.27 -0.66
CA GLN A 96 24.53 9.90 -0.80
C GLN A 96 23.03 9.90 -1.04
N PHE A 97 22.36 11.05 -0.88
CA PHE A 97 20.91 11.16 -0.98
C PHE A 97 20.46 11.76 -2.31
N PHE A 98 19.56 11.07 -2.97
CA PHE A 98 18.94 11.46 -4.25
C PHE A 98 17.43 11.49 -4.11
N ALA A 99 16.79 12.48 -4.71
CA ALA A 99 15.33 12.60 -4.73
C ALA A 99 14.80 12.93 -6.11
N GLY A 100 13.59 12.53 -6.40
CA GLY A 100 12.91 12.86 -7.64
C GLY A 100 11.41 12.62 -7.53
N SER A 101 10.70 13.02 -8.59
CA SER A 101 9.26 12.88 -8.70
C SER A 101 8.91 12.19 -10.01
N LEU A 102 8.02 11.22 -9.97
CA LEU A 102 7.51 10.53 -11.16
C LEU A 102 5.99 10.57 -11.20
N TRP A 103 5.44 10.76 -12.40
CA TRP A 103 4.02 10.57 -12.62
C TRP A 103 3.67 9.07 -12.67
N LEU A 104 2.75 8.65 -11.81
CA LEU A 104 2.06 7.37 -11.91
C LEU A 104 0.73 7.61 -12.65
N MET A 105 0.66 7.17 -13.89
CA MET A 105 -0.43 7.52 -14.80
C MET A 105 -1.60 6.54 -14.76
N GLU A 106 -1.38 5.33 -14.22
CA GLU A 106 -2.37 4.26 -14.19
C GLU A 106 -2.33 3.48 -12.88
N SER A 107 -3.46 2.84 -12.57
CA SER A 107 -3.56 1.93 -11.42
C SER A 107 -3.17 0.51 -11.82
N GLY A 108 -2.56 -0.24 -10.88
CA GLY A 108 -2.11 -1.61 -11.05
C GLY A 108 -0.69 -1.84 -10.55
N ALA A 109 -0.10 -2.95 -10.96
CA ALA A 109 1.29 -3.27 -10.64
C ALA A 109 2.24 -2.49 -11.58
N LEU A 110 2.93 -1.51 -11.02
CA LEU A 110 3.99 -0.77 -11.69
C LEU A 110 5.35 -1.17 -11.12
N ARG A 111 6.42 -0.73 -11.79
CA ARG A 111 7.78 -0.75 -11.26
C ARG A 111 8.44 0.60 -11.48
N VAL A 112 9.23 1.02 -10.52
CA VAL A 112 10.16 2.13 -10.65
C VAL A 112 11.53 1.54 -10.92
N ARG A 113 12.05 1.80 -12.12
CA ARG A 113 13.40 1.44 -12.50
C ARG A 113 14.34 2.57 -12.12
N ILE A 114 15.39 2.23 -11.39
CA ILE A 114 16.43 3.14 -10.91
C ILE A 114 17.72 2.77 -11.61
N ARG A 115 18.26 3.72 -12.37
CA ARG A 115 19.58 3.61 -13.00
C ARG A 115 20.57 4.46 -12.24
N VAL A 116 21.71 3.88 -11.94
CA VAL A 116 22.80 4.51 -11.19
C VAL A 116 24.02 4.58 -12.08
N ASP A 117 24.68 5.73 -12.08
CA ASP A 117 25.99 5.92 -12.72
C ASP A 117 26.94 6.53 -11.70
N GLY A 118 28.13 6.00 -11.59
CA GLY A 118 29.14 6.46 -10.63
C GLY A 118 30.51 5.83 -10.81
N ALA A 119 31.39 6.02 -9.87
CA ALA A 119 32.80 5.62 -9.96
C ALA A 119 33.02 4.12 -10.15
N LYS A 120 32.06 3.27 -9.69
CA LYS A 120 32.13 1.80 -9.84
C LYS A 120 31.44 1.28 -11.11
N GLY A 121 31.04 2.19 -12.02
CA GLY A 121 30.32 1.85 -13.25
C GLY A 121 28.81 2.08 -13.16
N LYS A 122 28.05 1.40 -14.01
CA LYS A 122 26.60 1.52 -14.08
C LYS A 122 25.90 0.41 -13.30
N GLY A 123 24.79 0.75 -12.69
CA GLY A 123 23.90 -0.20 -12.02
C GLY A 123 22.43 0.07 -12.37
N GLU A 124 21.60 -0.95 -12.26
CA GLU A 124 20.16 -0.83 -12.45
C GLU A 124 19.44 -1.75 -11.48
N VAL A 125 18.34 -1.27 -10.92
CA VAL A 125 17.40 -2.05 -10.12
C VAL A 125 15.97 -1.63 -10.44
N SER A 126 15.03 -2.55 -10.37
CA SER A 126 13.60 -2.27 -10.54
C SER A 126 12.85 -2.61 -9.27
N VAL A 127 12.14 -1.64 -8.71
CA VAL A 127 11.36 -1.76 -7.48
C VAL A 127 9.88 -1.84 -7.84
N PRO A 128 9.15 -2.91 -7.49
CA PRO A 128 7.72 -2.99 -7.74
C PRO A 128 6.97 -1.97 -6.87
N VAL A 129 5.98 -1.31 -7.48
CA VAL A 129 5.17 -0.28 -6.82
C VAL A 129 3.70 -0.53 -7.11
N PRO A 130 2.89 -0.90 -6.13
CA PRO A 130 1.45 -0.99 -6.28
C PRO A 130 0.86 0.42 -6.40
N SER A 131 0.37 0.75 -7.60
CA SER A 131 -0.20 2.06 -7.91
C SER A 131 -1.71 1.98 -7.91
N PHE A 132 -2.37 2.70 -7.01
CA PHE A 132 -3.82 2.78 -6.98
C PHE A 132 -4.31 4.03 -6.24
N ALA A 133 -5.47 4.52 -6.67
CA ALA A 133 -6.10 5.65 -6.00
C ALA A 133 -6.70 5.19 -4.66
N GLN A 134 -6.30 5.83 -3.58
CA GLN A 134 -6.76 5.53 -2.22
C GLN A 134 -8.03 6.29 -1.86
N ARG A 135 -8.29 7.42 -2.53
CA ARG A 135 -9.45 8.29 -2.30
C ARG A 135 -9.80 9.12 -3.53
N THR A 136 -10.98 9.71 -3.49
CA THR A 136 -11.38 10.80 -4.39
C THR A 136 -11.04 12.14 -3.74
N LEU A 137 -10.55 13.10 -4.54
CA LEU A 137 -10.37 14.47 -4.06
C LEU A 137 -11.66 15.25 -4.17
N THR A 138 -12.00 15.97 -3.13
CA THR A 138 -13.12 16.92 -3.13
C THR A 138 -12.59 18.32 -3.32
N MET A 139 -13.24 19.08 -4.21
CA MET A 139 -12.90 20.49 -4.41
C MET A 139 -13.20 21.31 -3.16
N ASP A 140 -12.30 22.21 -2.79
CA ASP A 140 -12.49 23.11 -1.66
C ASP A 140 -13.74 23.98 -1.82
N LYS A 141 -14.49 24.15 -0.71
CA LYS A 141 -15.75 24.89 -0.73
C LYS A 141 -15.63 26.33 -1.27
N PRO A 142 -14.62 27.15 -0.89
CA PRO A 142 -14.43 28.48 -1.46
C PRO A 142 -14.19 28.46 -2.96
N LEU A 143 -13.28 27.57 -3.44
CA LEU A 143 -12.98 27.43 -4.86
C LEU A 143 -14.21 27.00 -5.65
N LYS A 144 -14.99 26.04 -5.14
CA LYS A 144 -16.24 25.60 -5.75
C LYS A 144 -17.24 26.76 -5.89
N GLY A 145 -17.34 27.63 -4.85
CA GLY A 145 -18.19 28.83 -4.88
C GLY A 145 -17.75 29.83 -5.94
N ILE A 146 -16.46 30.14 -6.01
CA ILE A 146 -15.88 31.08 -7.00
C ILE A 146 -16.10 30.58 -8.42
N LEU A 147 -15.78 29.29 -8.69
CA LEU A 147 -15.99 28.70 -10.02
C LEU A 147 -17.47 28.63 -10.41
N GLY A 148 -18.37 28.35 -9.47
CA GLY A 148 -19.82 28.40 -9.70
C GLY A 148 -20.31 29.80 -10.05
N LEU A 149 -19.85 30.84 -9.36
CA LEU A 149 -20.16 32.23 -9.65
C LEU A 149 -19.63 32.64 -11.05
N LEU A 150 -18.38 32.26 -11.35
CA LEU A 150 -17.77 32.51 -12.67
C LEU A 150 -18.55 31.82 -13.80
N MET A 151 -18.98 30.58 -13.59
CA MET A 151 -19.79 29.83 -14.54
C MET A 151 -21.11 30.56 -14.85
N VAL A 152 -21.81 31.02 -13.80
CA VAL A 152 -23.06 31.79 -13.98
C VAL A 152 -22.80 33.11 -14.71
N PHE A 153 -21.75 33.83 -14.35
CA PHE A 153 -21.33 35.07 -15.00
C PHE A 153 -21.07 34.87 -16.51
N LEU A 154 -20.31 33.86 -16.86
CA LEU A 154 -19.99 33.53 -18.26
C LEU A 154 -21.23 33.08 -19.04
N ALA A 155 -22.10 32.25 -18.44
CA ALA A 155 -23.32 31.80 -19.07
C ALA A 155 -24.29 32.98 -19.37
N VAL A 156 -24.48 33.86 -18.41
CA VAL A 156 -25.29 35.07 -18.55
C VAL A 156 -24.65 36.02 -19.57
N GLY A 157 -23.33 36.23 -19.49
CA GLY A 157 -22.59 37.05 -20.43
C GLY A 157 -22.75 36.58 -21.89
N MET A 158 -22.65 35.26 -22.12
CA MET A 158 -22.83 34.66 -23.45
C MET A 158 -24.23 34.95 -24.03
N VAL A 159 -25.29 34.82 -23.21
CA VAL A 159 -26.67 35.13 -23.64
C VAL A 159 -26.80 36.60 -24.06
N PHE A 160 -26.24 37.53 -23.25
CA PHE A 160 -26.30 38.97 -23.56
C PHE A 160 -25.45 39.31 -24.81
N ILE A 161 -24.27 38.75 -24.94
CA ILE A 161 -23.39 38.95 -26.12
C ILE A 161 -24.08 38.49 -27.39
N ALA A 162 -24.71 37.28 -27.38
CA ALA A 162 -25.44 36.77 -28.51
C ALA A 162 -26.63 37.67 -28.91
N GLY A 163 -27.36 38.17 -27.91
CA GLY A 163 -28.44 39.15 -28.14
C GLY A 163 -27.94 40.49 -28.68
N ALA A 164 -26.88 41.03 -28.16
CA ALA A 164 -26.26 42.27 -28.63
C ALA A 164 -25.71 42.15 -30.06
N ALA A 165 -25.05 41.03 -30.38
CA ALA A 165 -24.57 40.79 -31.73
C ALA A 165 -25.68 40.82 -32.80
N VAL A 166 -26.87 40.28 -32.50
CA VAL A 166 -28.01 40.31 -33.42
C VAL A 166 -28.67 41.70 -33.46
N ARG A 167 -28.73 42.41 -32.34
CA ARG A 167 -29.34 43.72 -32.21
C ARG A 167 -28.51 44.80 -32.88
N GLU A 168 -27.19 44.77 -32.67
CA GLU A 168 -26.30 45.90 -32.95
C GLU A 168 -25.27 45.64 -34.07
N GLY A 169 -25.01 44.37 -34.40
CA GLY A 169 -23.91 43.96 -35.29
C GLY A 169 -23.87 44.59 -36.69
N ASN A 170 -24.94 45.19 -37.17
CA ASN A 170 -25.05 45.86 -38.46
C ASN A 170 -25.67 47.25 -38.35
N LEU A 171 -25.45 47.94 -37.24
CA LEU A 171 -25.87 49.32 -37.08
C LEU A 171 -24.71 50.28 -37.33
N THR A 172 -25.01 51.40 -38.05
CA THR A 172 -24.04 52.47 -38.18
C THR A 172 -24.01 53.31 -36.89
N PRO A 173 -22.90 54.03 -36.57
CA PRO A 173 -22.84 54.85 -35.38
C PRO A 173 -23.96 55.88 -35.35
N GLY A 174 -24.78 55.85 -34.22
CA GLY A 174 -25.95 56.72 -34.05
C GLY A 174 -27.28 56.13 -34.51
N GLU A 175 -27.30 55.00 -35.18
CA GLU A 175 -28.53 54.32 -35.61
C GLU A 175 -29.16 53.51 -34.47
N THR A 176 -30.50 53.58 -34.34
CA THR A 176 -31.26 52.80 -33.35
C THR A 176 -31.79 51.48 -33.91
N PRO A 177 -31.75 50.37 -33.15
CA PRO A 177 -32.24 49.09 -33.62
C PRO A 177 -33.73 49.09 -33.93
N THR A 178 -34.13 48.50 -35.02
CA THR A 178 -35.53 48.35 -35.44
C THR A 178 -36.27 47.36 -34.48
N PRO A 179 -37.63 47.53 -34.32
CA PRO A 179 -38.42 46.59 -33.51
C PRO A 179 -38.29 45.12 -33.95
N ALA A 180 -38.02 44.87 -35.23
CA ALA A 180 -37.77 43.53 -35.80
C ALA A 180 -36.42 42.95 -35.29
N LYS A 181 -35.34 43.79 -35.29
CA LYS A 181 -34.01 43.40 -34.75
C LYS A 181 -34.11 43.12 -33.25
N ILE A 182 -34.85 43.91 -32.49
CA ILE A 182 -35.07 43.69 -31.04
C ILE A 182 -35.79 42.36 -30.77
N ARG A 183 -36.85 42.03 -31.55
CA ARG A 183 -37.54 40.74 -31.43
C ARG A 183 -36.64 39.55 -31.76
N ARG A 184 -35.84 39.63 -32.85
CA ARG A 184 -34.88 38.62 -33.18
C ARG A 184 -33.80 38.41 -32.12
N ALA A 185 -33.27 39.50 -31.55
CA ALA A 185 -32.31 39.45 -30.46
C ALA A 185 -32.87 38.70 -29.24
N LYS A 186 -34.13 39.02 -28.83
CA LYS A 186 -34.78 38.29 -27.71
C LYS A 186 -34.91 36.79 -28.00
N LEU A 187 -35.32 36.43 -29.24
CA LEU A 187 -35.41 35.03 -29.65
C LEU A 187 -34.03 34.31 -29.58
N VAL A 188 -32.98 34.98 -30.08
CA VAL A 188 -31.62 34.45 -30.05
C VAL A 188 -31.14 34.31 -28.60
N MET A 189 -31.43 35.28 -27.71
CA MET A 189 -31.12 35.15 -26.30
C MET A 189 -31.77 33.93 -25.65
N VAL A 190 -33.05 33.67 -25.95
CA VAL A 190 -33.77 32.49 -25.43
C VAL A 190 -33.15 31.20 -25.97
N ILE A 191 -32.88 31.14 -27.27
CA ILE A 191 -32.24 29.98 -27.87
C ILE A 191 -30.86 29.74 -27.26
N THR A 192 -30.04 30.79 -27.13
CA THR A 192 -28.70 30.70 -26.52
C THR A 192 -28.81 30.24 -25.07
N ALA A 193 -29.74 30.75 -24.27
CA ALA A 193 -29.96 30.31 -22.91
C ALA A 193 -30.31 28.81 -22.82
N VAL A 194 -31.21 28.33 -23.71
CA VAL A 194 -31.57 26.90 -23.77
C VAL A 194 -30.37 26.05 -24.15
N VAL A 195 -29.57 26.47 -25.13
CA VAL A 195 -28.37 25.76 -25.56
C VAL A 195 -27.34 25.71 -24.42
N VAL A 196 -27.08 26.83 -23.75
CA VAL A 196 -26.14 26.89 -22.62
C VAL A 196 -26.59 25.97 -21.47
N VAL A 197 -27.88 26.01 -21.12
CA VAL A 197 -28.43 25.10 -20.09
C VAL A 197 -28.27 23.64 -20.51
N GLY A 198 -28.55 23.33 -21.79
CA GLY A 198 -28.33 21.98 -22.34
C GLY A 198 -26.88 21.53 -22.23
N ILE A 199 -25.93 22.40 -22.61
CA ILE A 199 -24.47 22.08 -22.49
C ILE A 199 -24.08 21.87 -21.02
N LEU A 200 -24.56 22.70 -20.09
CA LEU A 200 -24.26 22.53 -18.67
C LEU A 200 -24.86 21.23 -18.11
N TYR A 201 -26.07 20.86 -18.54
CA TYR A 201 -26.69 19.59 -18.16
C TYR A 201 -25.90 18.38 -18.69
N LEU A 202 -25.52 18.39 -19.98
CA LEU A 202 -24.71 17.33 -20.56
C LEU A 202 -23.33 17.24 -19.91
N GLY A 203 -22.68 18.37 -19.64
CA GLY A 203 -21.41 18.42 -18.91
C GLY A 203 -21.51 17.83 -17.50
N ARG A 204 -22.61 18.13 -16.79
CA ARG A 204 -22.87 17.52 -15.49
C ARG A 204 -23.09 16.00 -15.58
N ALA A 205 -23.85 15.55 -16.57
CA ALA A 205 -24.11 14.13 -16.77
C ALA A 205 -22.82 13.36 -17.11
N TRP A 206 -22.01 13.92 -18.01
CA TRP A 206 -20.69 13.37 -18.37
C TRP A 206 -19.77 13.31 -17.15
N TRP A 207 -19.64 14.41 -16.39
CA TRP A 207 -18.84 14.44 -15.17
C TRP A 207 -19.29 13.41 -14.14
N GLY A 208 -20.61 13.21 -13.98
CA GLY A 208 -21.16 12.19 -13.10
C GLY A 208 -20.76 10.77 -13.49
N ALA A 209 -20.71 10.49 -14.81
CA ALA A 209 -20.27 9.20 -15.32
C ALA A 209 -18.77 8.98 -15.07
N GLU A 210 -17.91 9.98 -15.33
CA GLU A 210 -16.47 9.92 -15.09
C GLU A 210 -16.14 9.79 -13.59
N ALA A 211 -16.80 10.57 -12.74
CA ALA A 211 -16.62 10.48 -11.30
C ALA A 211 -17.02 9.10 -10.76
N GLY A 212 -18.13 8.54 -11.27
CA GLY A 212 -18.55 7.18 -10.93
C GLY A 212 -17.59 6.10 -11.43
N TYR A 213 -17.00 6.28 -12.61
CA TYR A 213 -15.95 5.39 -13.10
C TYR A 213 -14.71 5.43 -12.21
N TYR A 214 -14.24 6.63 -11.86
CA TYR A 214 -13.11 6.80 -10.95
C TYR A 214 -13.35 6.20 -9.56
N GLU A 215 -14.54 6.41 -8.99
CA GLU A 215 -14.93 5.84 -7.69
C GLU A 215 -14.95 4.31 -7.72
N ARG A 216 -15.43 3.70 -8.80
CA ARG A 216 -15.33 2.24 -9.00
C ARG A 216 -13.87 1.77 -9.00
N GLY A 217 -12.95 2.51 -9.66
CA GLY A 217 -11.52 2.23 -9.62
C GLY A 217 -10.94 2.27 -8.21
N VAL A 218 -11.29 3.29 -7.41
CA VAL A 218 -10.88 3.38 -5.98
C VAL A 218 -11.41 2.18 -5.20
N ASN A 219 -12.69 1.83 -5.38
CA ASN A 219 -13.31 0.71 -4.67
C ASN A 219 -12.72 -0.65 -5.08
N PHE A 220 -12.30 -0.79 -6.34
CA PHE A 220 -11.67 -2.01 -6.85
C PHE A 220 -10.37 -2.38 -6.11
N PHE A 221 -9.58 -1.39 -5.71
CA PHE A 221 -8.30 -1.60 -5.01
C PHE A 221 -8.42 -1.59 -3.49
N LYS A 222 -9.63 -1.49 -2.94
CA LYS A 222 -9.83 -1.69 -1.50
C LYS A 222 -9.49 -3.14 -1.12
N PRO A 223 -8.94 -3.37 0.08
CA PRO A 223 -8.67 -4.71 0.56
C PRO A 223 -9.91 -5.62 0.41
N PRO A 224 -9.78 -6.79 -0.22
CA PRO A 224 -10.87 -7.76 -0.28
C PRO A 224 -11.18 -8.30 1.12
N ALA A 225 -12.44 -8.66 1.37
CA ALA A 225 -12.78 -9.32 2.61
C ALA A 225 -12.29 -10.76 2.61
N ALA A 226 -11.68 -11.20 3.71
CA ALA A 226 -11.40 -12.59 3.99
C ALA A 226 -12.63 -13.21 4.66
N GLU A 227 -13.47 -13.92 3.90
CA GLU A 227 -14.55 -14.71 4.46
C GLU A 227 -14.00 -16.04 4.96
N THR A 228 -14.11 -16.26 6.27
CA THR A 228 -13.56 -17.44 6.94
C THR A 228 -14.65 -18.35 7.45
N THR A 229 -14.47 -19.67 7.29
CA THR A 229 -15.36 -20.70 7.81
C THR A 229 -14.53 -21.78 8.47
N LEU A 230 -14.82 -22.10 9.74
CA LEU A 230 -14.22 -23.25 10.41
C LEU A 230 -15.06 -24.49 10.12
N GLU A 231 -14.48 -25.46 9.43
CA GLU A 231 -15.08 -26.76 9.11
C GLU A 231 -14.67 -27.82 10.14
N SER A 232 -15.27 -29.01 10.02
CA SER A 232 -14.89 -30.17 10.83
C SER A 232 -13.41 -30.51 10.67
N GLY A 233 -12.78 -31.03 11.73
CA GLY A 233 -11.35 -31.37 11.71
C GLY A 233 -10.43 -30.15 11.84
N ASN A 234 -10.91 -29.06 12.43
CA ASN A 234 -10.16 -27.81 12.68
C ASN A 234 -9.68 -27.13 11.37
N ARG A 235 -10.37 -27.38 10.27
CA ARG A 235 -10.01 -26.82 8.96
C ARG A 235 -10.62 -25.44 8.79
N LEU A 236 -9.77 -24.43 8.73
CA LEU A 236 -10.14 -23.06 8.41
C LEU A 236 -10.14 -22.88 6.89
N VAL A 237 -11.27 -22.49 6.33
CA VAL A 237 -11.41 -22.17 4.91
C VAL A 237 -11.50 -20.66 4.74
N ILE A 238 -10.70 -20.11 3.82
CA ILE A 238 -10.61 -18.67 3.52
C ILE A 238 -11.05 -18.45 2.07
N ARG A 239 -12.01 -17.54 1.87
CA ARG A 239 -12.48 -17.08 0.56
C ARG A 239 -12.30 -15.57 0.44
N ALA A 240 -11.83 -15.12 -0.70
CA ALA A 240 -11.79 -13.69 -0.99
C ALA A 240 -13.15 -13.20 -1.47
N ARG A 241 -13.64 -12.12 -0.87
CA ARG A 241 -14.82 -11.42 -1.33
C ARG A 241 -14.49 -9.96 -1.59
N GLY A 242 -14.68 -9.49 -2.82
CA GLY A 242 -14.55 -8.07 -3.15
C GLY A 242 -15.63 -7.24 -2.46
N GLN A 243 -15.32 -5.98 -2.24
CA GLN A 243 -16.27 -5.02 -1.70
C GLN A 243 -17.30 -4.57 -2.75
N ASP A 244 -17.04 -4.82 -4.02
CA ASP A 244 -17.93 -4.52 -5.13
C ASP A 244 -18.51 -5.83 -5.70
N LYS A 245 -19.82 -5.83 -6.00
CA LYS A 245 -20.50 -7.00 -6.59
C LYS A 245 -19.98 -7.37 -7.99
N GLU A 246 -19.34 -6.42 -8.65
CA GLU A 246 -18.75 -6.60 -9.98
C GLU A 246 -17.30 -7.13 -9.93
N TRP A 247 -16.74 -7.35 -8.74
CA TRP A 247 -15.39 -7.89 -8.63
C TRP A 247 -15.40 -9.41 -8.81
N PRO A 248 -14.80 -9.95 -9.90
CA PRO A 248 -14.77 -11.40 -10.12
C PRO A 248 -13.71 -12.05 -9.22
N ASN A 249 -14.03 -12.24 -7.95
CA ASN A 249 -13.11 -12.70 -6.91
C ASN A 249 -12.54 -14.07 -7.17
N GLU A 250 -13.36 -14.98 -7.67
CA GLU A 250 -12.96 -16.37 -7.92
C GLU A 250 -11.87 -16.46 -8.99
N VAL A 251 -11.94 -15.60 -10.02
CA VAL A 251 -10.97 -15.61 -11.12
C VAL A 251 -9.63 -15.06 -10.67
N LYS A 252 -9.59 -14.01 -9.84
CA LYS A 252 -8.33 -13.40 -9.38
C LYS A 252 -7.59 -14.27 -8.38
N MET A 253 -8.28 -14.96 -7.49
CA MET A 253 -7.64 -15.90 -6.55
C MET A 253 -7.16 -17.18 -7.25
N ALA A 254 -7.70 -17.52 -8.41
CA ALA A 254 -7.17 -18.60 -9.24
C ALA A 254 -5.86 -18.25 -9.96
N GLU A 255 -5.55 -16.95 -10.07
CA GLU A 255 -4.38 -16.42 -10.78
C GLU A 255 -3.28 -15.87 -9.86
N VAL A 256 -3.26 -16.29 -8.58
CA VAL A 256 -2.17 -15.93 -7.65
C VAL A 256 -0.92 -16.74 -7.96
N ILE A 257 0.23 -16.11 -7.75
CA ILE A 257 1.56 -16.70 -7.92
C ILE A 257 2.21 -16.93 -6.56
N PRO A 258 3.12 -17.91 -6.43
CA PRO A 258 3.82 -18.14 -5.18
C PRO A 258 4.69 -16.96 -4.78
N ASP A 259 4.60 -16.55 -3.52
CA ASP A 259 5.54 -15.68 -2.84
C ASP A 259 6.24 -16.53 -1.77
N HIS A 260 7.58 -16.61 -1.79
CA HIS A 260 8.33 -17.51 -0.91
C HIS A 260 7.89 -19.00 -0.96
N ASN A 261 7.52 -19.50 -2.13
CA ASN A 261 6.96 -20.83 -2.38
C ASN A 261 5.54 -21.05 -1.82
N HIS A 262 4.89 -20.07 -1.21
CA HIS A 262 3.54 -20.14 -0.70
C HIS A 262 2.59 -19.25 -1.51
N LEU A 263 1.38 -19.73 -1.76
CA LEU A 263 0.37 -18.96 -2.50
C LEU A 263 -0.34 -17.93 -1.63
N MET A 264 -0.31 -18.13 -0.31
CA MET A 264 -0.92 -17.25 0.68
C MET A 264 -0.11 -17.26 1.98
N HIS A 265 0.11 -16.09 2.55
CA HIS A 265 0.59 -15.91 3.91
C HIS A 265 -0.57 -15.48 4.78
N LEU A 266 -0.99 -16.33 5.71
CA LEU A 266 -2.13 -16.11 6.59
C LEU A 266 -1.66 -15.72 7.99
N PHE A 267 -2.08 -14.54 8.44
CA PHE A 267 -1.82 -14.06 9.79
C PHE A 267 -3.11 -14.02 10.59
N LEU A 268 -3.11 -14.68 11.75
CA LEU A 268 -4.19 -14.65 12.71
C LEU A 268 -3.71 -13.97 13.99
N ILE A 269 -4.24 -12.79 14.30
CA ILE A 269 -3.84 -12.00 15.47
C ILE A 269 -5.03 -11.88 16.42
N ARG A 270 -4.87 -12.36 17.67
CA ARG A 270 -5.97 -12.30 18.66
C ARG A 270 -6.21 -10.86 19.10
N VAL A 271 -7.46 -10.43 19.04
CA VAL A 271 -7.88 -9.08 19.37
C VAL A 271 -8.79 -9.04 20.60
N PRO A 272 -8.73 -7.92 21.40
CA PRO A 272 -7.91 -6.74 21.22
C PRO A 272 -6.49 -6.87 21.85
N ALA A 273 -6.19 -7.96 22.51
CA ALA A 273 -4.98 -8.10 23.35
C ALA A 273 -3.68 -8.19 22.53
N MET A 274 -3.73 -8.66 21.27
CA MET A 274 -2.58 -8.95 20.42
C MET A 274 -1.54 -9.85 21.10
N ASP A 275 -1.98 -10.72 21.98
CA ASP A 275 -1.17 -11.61 22.81
C ASP A 275 -0.99 -13.00 22.19
N ARG A 276 -1.48 -13.17 20.96
CA ARG A 276 -1.29 -14.34 20.13
C ARG A 276 -1.24 -13.96 18.67
N MET A 277 -0.30 -14.55 17.95
CA MET A 277 -0.13 -14.44 16.51
C MET A 277 0.19 -15.81 15.92
N LEU A 278 -0.39 -16.11 14.77
CA LEU A 278 0.00 -17.25 13.94
C LEU A 278 0.32 -16.73 12.54
N HIS A 279 1.37 -17.27 11.94
CA HIS A 279 1.72 -17.10 10.54
C HIS A 279 1.68 -18.48 9.89
N LEU A 280 0.73 -18.70 9.01
CA LEU A 280 0.38 -19.98 8.41
C LEU A 280 0.36 -19.87 6.88
N HIS A 281 0.48 -21.00 6.18
CA HIS A 281 0.56 -21.05 4.72
C HIS A 281 -0.53 -21.95 4.14
N PRO A 282 -1.78 -21.48 4.05
CA PRO A 282 -2.91 -22.26 3.55
C PRO A 282 -2.71 -22.76 2.12
N GLU A 283 -3.13 -23.98 1.87
CA GLU A 283 -3.15 -24.55 0.52
C GLU A 283 -4.40 -24.15 -0.25
N ARG A 284 -4.24 -23.95 -1.57
CA ARG A 284 -5.35 -23.66 -2.45
C ARG A 284 -6.21 -24.92 -2.68
N ILE A 285 -7.51 -24.75 -2.55
CA ILE A 285 -8.51 -25.78 -2.82
C ILE A 285 -9.40 -25.39 -4.02
N GLU A 286 -10.34 -26.27 -4.39
CA GLU A 286 -11.29 -26.01 -5.47
C GLU A 286 -12.09 -24.70 -5.25
N GLY A 287 -12.46 -24.04 -6.34
CA GLY A 287 -13.22 -22.78 -6.32
C GLY A 287 -12.41 -21.55 -5.91
N GLY A 288 -11.05 -21.61 -5.94
CA GLY A 288 -10.18 -20.48 -5.63
C GLY A 288 -10.14 -20.12 -4.15
N ALA A 289 -10.65 -20.96 -3.27
CA ALA A 289 -10.53 -20.83 -1.83
C ALA A 289 -9.17 -21.39 -1.36
N PHE A 290 -8.82 -21.05 -0.11
CA PHE A 290 -7.66 -21.58 0.59
C PHE A 290 -8.09 -22.29 1.86
N ALA A 291 -7.36 -23.27 2.30
CA ALA A 291 -7.66 -24.02 3.51
C ALA A 291 -6.41 -24.35 4.30
N GLU A 292 -6.54 -24.28 5.64
CA GLU A 292 -5.48 -24.61 6.59
C GLU A 292 -6.06 -25.45 7.75
N VAL A 293 -5.33 -26.45 8.19
CA VAL A 293 -5.66 -27.21 9.40
C VAL A 293 -5.01 -26.53 10.58
N LEU A 294 -5.83 -25.83 11.37
CA LEU A 294 -5.34 -25.01 12.47
C LEU A 294 -4.57 -25.83 13.51
N PRO A 295 -3.41 -25.32 13.96
CA PRO A 295 -2.68 -25.90 15.09
C PRO A 295 -3.42 -25.66 16.40
N THR A 296 -2.77 -25.98 17.53
CA THR A 296 -3.30 -25.63 18.86
C THR A 296 -3.46 -24.12 18.98
N ILE A 297 -4.70 -23.67 19.18
CA ILE A 297 -5.06 -22.25 19.25
C ILE A 297 -6.04 -21.99 20.40
N SER A 298 -5.84 -20.89 21.14
CA SER A 298 -6.73 -20.48 22.22
C SER A 298 -8.04 -19.92 21.66
N ALA A 299 -9.14 -20.13 22.37
CA ALA A 299 -10.41 -19.49 22.03
C ALA A 299 -10.29 -17.96 22.02
N GLY A 300 -10.97 -17.34 21.09
CA GLY A 300 -11.02 -15.88 20.99
C GLY A 300 -11.40 -15.36 19.61
N LYS A 301 -11.46 -14.04 19.53
CA LYS A 301 -11.64 -13.32 18.27
C LYS A 301 -10.25 -13.02 17.68
N TYR A 302 -10.09 -13.37 16.42
CA TYR A 302 -8.87 -13.14 15.67
C TYR A 302 -9.12 -12.22 14.50
N GLN A 303 -8.24 -11.23 14.34
CA GLN A 303 -8.11 -10.49 13.10
C GLN A 303 -7.40 -11.37 12.09
N VAL A 304 -7.89 -11.37 10.86
CA VAL A 304 -7.36 -12.14 9.74
C VAL A 304 -6.73 -11.19 8.75
N PHE A 305 -5.46 -11.40 8.43
CA PHE A 305 -4.79 -10.82 7.28
C PHE A 305 -4.27 -11.95 6.42
N ALA A 306 -4.51 -11.90 5.11
CA ALA A 306 -4.02 -12.92 4.20
C ALA A 306 -3.42 -12.26 2.96
N ASP A 307 -2.09 -12.36 2.84
CA ASP A 307 -1.33 -11.77 1.74
C ASP A 307 -1.23 -12.76 0.58
N VAL A 308 -1.52 -12.27 -0.62
CA VAL A 308 -1.38 -12.98 -1.88
C VAL A 308 -0.85 -12.05 -2.95
N VAL A 309 -0.15 -12.58 -3.96
CA VAL A 309 0.31 -11.81 -5.11
C VAL A 309 -0.36 -12.35 -6.36
N ASP A 310 -0.99 -11.48 -7.16
CA ASP A 310 -1.58 -11.92 -8.42
C ASP A 310 -0.52 -12.08 -9.54
N LYS A 311 -0.90 -12.70 -10.65
CA LYS A 311 0.00 -12.93 -11.80
C LYS A 311 0.54 -11.64 -12.44
N ALA A 312 -0.10 -10.49 -12.20
CA ALA A 312 0.39 -9.19 -12.64
C ALA A 312 1.47 -8.63 -11.71
N GLY A 313 1.67 -9.25 -10.54
CA GLY A 313 2.59 -8.81 -9.48
C GLY A 313 1.97 -7.78 -8.54
N PHE A 314 0.63 -7.66 -8.51
CA PHE A 314 -0.03 -6.78 -7.55
C PHE A 314 -0.25 -7.52 -6.22
N PRO A 315 0.25 -6.97 -5.08
CA PRO A 315 0.05 -7.56 -3.77
C PRO A 315 -1.34 -7.21 -3.24
N TRP A 316 -2.05 -8.22 -2.74
CA TRP A 316 -3.35 -8.09 -2.11
C TRP A 316 -3.29 -8.59 -0.68
N THR A 317 -3.82 -7.83 0.27
CA THR A 317 -4.06 -8.29 1.63
C THR A 317 -5.56 -8.43 1.85
N LEU A 318 -6.04 -9.66 2.03
CA LEU A 318 -7.42 -9.92 2.42
C LEU A 318 -7.58 -9.64 3.90
N VAL A 319 -8.68 -9.00 4.29
CA VAL A 319 -8.93 -8.61 5.67
C VAL A 319 -10.25 -9.17 6.16
N GLY A 320 -10.23 -9.80 7.32
CA GLY A 320 -11.43 -10.37 7.93
C GLY A 320 -11.28 -10.59 9.43
N GLU A 321 -12.30 -11.18 10.02
CA GLU A 321 -12.30 -11.56 11.42
C GLU A 321 -12.88 -12.96 11.57
N VAL A 322 -12.38 -13.73 12.53
CA VAL A 322 -12.89 -15.04 12.86
C VAL A 322 -12.99 -15.24 14.38
N ASN A 323 -14.08 -15.84 14.84
CA ASN A 323 -14.18 -16.30 16.22
C ASN A 323 -13.83 -17.78 16.25
N LEU A 324 -12.74 -18.14 16.91
CA LEU A 324 -12.27 -19.51 17.02
C LEU A 324 -12.58 -20.06 18.42
N PRO A 325 -13.03 -21.32 18.53
CA PRO A 325 -13.06 -22.03 19.80
C PRO A 325 -11.65 -22.39 20.26
N GLN A 326 -11.49 -22.95 21.46
CA GLN A 326 -10.27 -23.66 21.82
C GLN A 326 -10.08 -24.84 20.85
N ILE A 327 -8.93 -24.90 20.21
CA ILE A 327 -8.55 -25.97 19.30
C ILE A 327 -7.30 -26.65 19.83
N ASP A 328 -7.36 -27.96 19.98
CA ASP A 328 -6.21 -28.83 20.24
C ASP A 328 -5.78 -29.44 18.91
N GLY A 329 -4.94 -28.72 18.18
CA GLY A 329 -4.50 -29.09 16.85
C GLY A 329 -3.15 -29.79 16.83
N LYS A 330 -2.64 -30.05 15.63
CA LYS A 330 -1.31 -30.64 15.44
C LYS A 330 -0.21 -29.62 15.72
N PRO A 331 1.02 -30.05 16.06
CA PRO A 331 2.17 -29.18 16.09
C PRO A 331 2.41 -28.52 14.73
N LEU A 332 2.91 -27.30 14.75
CA LEU A 332 3.35 -26.59 13.54
C LEU A 332 4.53 -27.31 12.89
N THR A 333 4.59 -27.25 11.57
CA THR A 333 5.66 -27.85 10.77
C THR A 333 6.06 -26.93 9.64
N GLY A 334 7.26 -27.12 9.10
CA GLY A 334 7.74 -26.35 7.96
C GLY A 334 8.05 -24.89 8.31
N ASP A 335 7.38 -23.99 7.61
CA ASP A 335 7.54 -22.53 7.78
C ASP A 335 6.42 -21.90 8.60
N ASP A 336 5.44 -22.70 9.04
CA ASP A 336 4.38 -22.23 9.91
C ASP A 336 4.90 -21.88 11.30
N SER A 337 4.37 -20.81 11.87
CA SER A 337 4.77 -20.34 13.18
C SER A 337 3.61 -19.86 14.03
N SER A 338 3.82 -19.85 15.33
CA SER A 338 2.91 -19.23 16.28
C SER A 338 3.66 -18.63 17.47
N TRP A 339 3.12 -17.53 17.95
CA TRP A 339 3.58 -16.88 19.16
C TRP A 339 2.43 -16.66 20.15
N SER A 340 2.72 -16.74 21.44
CA SER A 340 1.81 -16.34 22.51
C SER A 340 2.59 -15.70 23.64
N GLY A 341 2.05 -14.64 24.25
CA GLY A 341 2.73 -13.92 25.31
C GLY A 341 1.85 -12.89 26.02
N ALA A 342 2.47 -11.85 26.57
CA ALA A 342 1.74 -10.79 27.25
C ALA A 342 0.93 -9.92 26.25
N PRO A 343 -0.19 -9.33 26.68
CA PRO A 343 -0.90 -8.32 25.91
C PRO A 343 -0.03 -7.14 25.52
N LEU A 344 -0.42 -6.43 24.43
CA LEU A 344 0.23 -5.19 24.00
C LEU A 344 0.36 -4.21 25.15
N ASN A 345 1.58 -3.70 25.39
CA ASN A 345 1.87 -2.70 26.43
C ASN A 345 2.86 -1.63 25.93
N PRO A 346 2.39 -0.61 25.19
CA PRO A 346 3.27 0.42 24.63
C PRO A 346 4.03 1.25 25.67
N ALA A 347 3.51 1.33 26.91
CA ALA A 347 4.17 2.03 27.99
C ALA A 347 5.36 1.24 28.57
N GLY A 348 5.45 -0.05 28.28
CA GLY A 348 6.51 -0.95 28.70
C GLY A 348 7.52 -1.25 27.60
N GLU A 349 7.83 -0.26 26.74
CA GLU A 349 8.79 -0.42 25.65
C GLU A 349 10.05 -1.15 26.07
N LYS A 350 10.27 -2.32 25.49
CA LYS A 350 11.48 -3.10 25.68
C LYS A 350 12.19 -3.23 24.34
N SER A 351 13.47 -2.93 24.32
CA SER A 351 14.32 -3.17 23.15
C SER A 351 14.85 -4.61 23.09
N THR A 352 14.64 -5.41 24.13
CA THR A 352 15.14 -6.79 24.20
C THR A 352 14.00 -7.76 24.49
N PHE A 353 13.94 -8.83 23.70
CA PHE A 353 12.99 -9.94 23.83
C PHE A 353 13.76 -11.23 24.15
N LEU A 354 13.33 -11.96 25.19
CA LEU A 354 13.92 -13.25 25.58
C LEU A 354 13.30 -14.37 24.73
N LEU A 355 14.15 -15.11 24.03
CA LEU A 355 13.76 -16.27 23.23
C LEU A 355 13.56 -17.52 24.10
N PRO A 356 12.81 -18.54 23.62
CA PRO A 356 12.53 -19.77 24.36
C PRO A 356 13.78 -20.55 24.77
N ASP A 357 14.86 -20.48 23.99
CA ASP A 357 16.14 -21.13 24.25
C ASP A 357 17.03 -20.38 25.27
N GLY A 358 16.56 -19.22 25.73
CA GLY A 358 17.31 -18.30 26.63
C GLY A 358 18.17 -17.27 25.89
N GLY A 359 18.20 -17.31 24.55
CA GLY A 359 18.80 -16.27 23.72
C GLY A 359 17.98 -14.97 23.73
N HIS A 360 18.46 -13.97 23.04
CA HIS A 360 17.82 -12.65 23.01
C HIS A 360 17.73 -12.10 21.58
N MET A 361 16.61 -11.48 21.26
CA MET A 361 16.51 -10.52 20.17
C MET A 361 16.58 -9.11 20.74
N THR A 362 17.48 -8.29 20.21
CA THR A 362 17.60 -6.88 20.61
C THR A 362 17.31 -5.97 19.44
N TRP A 363 16.27 -5.16 19.57
CA TRP A 363 15.98 -4.10 18.60
C TRP A 363 16.94 -2.93 18.82
N GLU A 364 17.82 -2.72 17.86
CA GLU A 364 18.74 -1.59 17.84
C GLU A 364 18.02 -0.34 17.33
N ARG A 365 17.69 0.55 18.23
CA ARG A 365 17.06 1.83 17.88
C ARG A 365 17.82 3.01 18.44
N ALA A 366 17.81 4.11 17.68
CA ALA A 366 18.26 5.39 18.22
C ALA A 366 17.34 5.83 19.39
N SER A 367 17.90 6.54 20.34
CA SER A 367 17.14 7.16 21.41
C SER A 367 16.22 8.24 20.83
N GLY A 368 14.97 8.29 21.29
CA GLY A 368 13.99 9.31 20.91
C GLY A 368 12.66 8.74 20.41
N PRO A 369 11.69 9.61 20.09
CA PRO A 369 10.38 9.20 19.63
C PRO A 369 10.45 8.58 18.24
N LEU A 370 9.58 7.62 17.99
CA LEU A 370 9.32 7.10 16.65
C LEU A 370 8.28 8.00 15.99
N ASN A 371 8.62 8.52 14.81
CA ASN A 371 7.74 9.43 14.08
C ASN A 371 7.09 8.72 12.91
N ALA A 372 5.78 8.97 12.72
CA ALA A 372 5.07 8.50 11.54
C ALA A 372 5.66 9.11 10.25
N ASN A 373 5.52 8.39 9.13
CA ASN A 373 6.00 8.78 7.81
C ASN A 373 7.53 9.01 7.70
N THR A 374 8.29 8.41 8.61
CA THR A 374 9.75 8.46 8.62
C THR A 374 10.30 7.07 8.31
N ALA A 375 11.05 6.96 7.21
CA ALA A 375 11.73 5.72 6.83
C ALA A 375 12.88 5.44 7.80
N MET A 376 12.99 4.18 8.25
CA MET A 376 14.06 3.72 9.13
C MET A 376 14.33 2.23 8.90
N ASN A 377 15.50 1.77 9.33
CA ASN A 377 15.82 0.36 9.39
C ASN A 377 15.55 -0.16 10.81
N PHE A 378 14.73 -1.20 10.89
CA PHE A 378 14.47 -1.93 12.12
C PHE A 378 15.47 -3.05 12.23
N THR A 379 16.61 -2.76 12.84
CA THR A 379 17.71 -3.70 13.00
C THR A 379 17.54 -4.51 14.27
N ILE A 380 17.48 -5.82 14.12
CA ILE A 380 17.34 -6.80 15.21
C ILE A 380 18.61 -7.61 15.30
N ARG A 381 19.29 -7.53 16.40
CA ARG A 381 20.45 -8.38 16.72
C ARG A 381 19.98 -9.61 17.49
N VAL A 382 20.49 -10.78 17.09
CA VAL A 382 20.20 -12.07 17.73
C VAL A 382 21.44 -12.55 18.48
N GLN A 383 21.24 -12.88 19.74
CA GLN A 383 22.31 -13.30 20.65
C GLN A 383 21.94 -14.61 21.33
N THR A 384 22.97 -15.42 21.65
CA THR A 384 22.81 -16.62 22.46
C THR A 384 22.51 -16.25 23.92
N LYS A 385 22.20 -17.23 24.75
CA LYS A 385 21.99 -17.03 26.20
C LYS A 385 23.23 -16.50 26.92
N GLU A 386 24.43 -16.71 26.38
CA GLU A 386 25.70 -16.19 26.87
C GLU A 386 25.97 -14.76 26.44
N GLY A 387 25.10 -14.16 25.58
CA GLY A 387 25.24 -12.81 25.04
C GLY A 387 26.12 -12.71 23.78
N GLU A 388 26.58 -13.83 23.24
CA GLU A 388 27.39 -13.88 22.02
C GLU A 388 26.48 -13.77 20.79
N PRO A 389 26.97 -13.23 19.65
CA PRO A 389 26.22 -13.20 18.41
C PRO A 389 25.82 -14.62 17.97
N ALA A 390 24.56 -14.84 17.67
CA ALA A 390 24.05 -16.13 17.18
C ALA A 390 24.62 -16.47 15.82
N GLN A 391 25.24 -17.64 15.68
CA GLN A 391 25.86 -18.10 14.43
C GLN A 391 25.03 -19.20 13.73
N ASP A 392 23.85 -19.51 14.28
CA ASP A 392 22.98 -20.63 13.88
C ASP A 392 21.68 -20.16 13.22
N LEU A 393 21.65 -18.92 12.71
CA LEU A 393 20.53 -18.42 11.93
C LEU A 393 20.43 -19.15 10.59
N GLU A 394 19.24 -19.65 10.31
CA GLU A 394 18.88 -20.36 9.10
C GLU A 394 18.00 -19.48 8.22
N PRO A 395 18.02 -19.67 6.90
CA PRO A 395 17.05 -19.01 6.03
C PRO A 395 15.62 -19.40 6.42
N TYR A 396 14.79 -18.40 6.63
CA TYR A 396 13.35 -18.53 6.81
C TYR A 396 12.66 -18.09 5.52
N MET A 397 12.05 -19.03 4.82
CA MET A 397 11.47 -18.83 3.48
C MET A 397 12.44 -18.13 2.50
N GLY A 398 13.73 -18.52 2.55
CA GLY A 398 14.78 -18.00 1.66
C GLY A 398 15.41 -16.68 2.11
N MET A 399 15.01 -16.11 3.27
CA MET A 399 15.51 -14.83 3.79
C MET A 399 16.01 -14.95 5.23
N ALA A 400 16.66 -13.88 5.73
CA ALA A 400 17.16 -13.83 7.09
C ALA A 400 16.03 -13.76 8.16
N GLY A 401 14.83 -13.37 7.76
CA GLY A 401 13.66 -13.27 8.63
C GLY A 401 12.51 -12.49 8.03
N HIS A 402 11.41 -12.40 8.77
CA HIS A 402 10.20 -11.65 8.42
C HIS A 402 9.77 -10.77 9.59
N ALA A 403 9.08 -9.67 9.31
CA ALA A 403 8.52 -8.83 10.35
C ALA A 403 7.11 -8.35 10.00
N GLU A 404 6.21 -8.40 10.98
CA GLU A 404 4.86 -7.86 10.87
C GLU A 404 4.71 -6.63 11.77
N PHE A 405 4.36 -5.50 11.16
CA PHE A 405 4.09 -4.24 11.85
C PHE A 405 2.59 -4.04 11.96
N VAL A 406 2.04 -4.11 13.16
CA VAL A 406 0.59 -4.12 13.38
C VAL A 406 0.19 -3.02 14.34
N ARG A 407 -0.71 -2.14 13.91
CA ARG A 407 -1.29 -1.12 14.78
C ARG A 407 -2.39 -1.71 15.66
N SER A 408 -2.51 -1.24 16.88
CA SER A 408 -3.42 -1.78 17.90
C SER A 408 -4.90 -1.82 17.50
N ASP A 409 -5.33 -0.94 16.60
CA ASP A 409 -6.70 -0.89 16.07
C ASP A 409 -6.88 -1.70 14.77
N MET A 410 -5.89 -2.48 14.36
CA MET A 410 -5.88 -3.31 13.15
C MET A 410 -6.04 -2.53 11.83
N THR A 411 -5.88 -1.19 11.84
CA THR A 411 -5.98 -0.35 10.63
C THR A 411 -4.68 -0.29 9.85
N VAL A 412 -3.57 -0.73 10.43
CA VAL A 412 -2.27 -0.90 9.76
C VAL A 412 -1.79 -2.32 10.02
N PHE A 413 -1.48 -3.01 8.95
CA PHE A 413 -0.78 -4.27 8.92
C PHE A 413 0.24 -4.20 7.78
N ALA A 414 1.49 -4.53 8.03
CA ALA A 414 2.52 -4.61 7.01
C ALA A 414 3.40 -5.83 7.27
N HIS A 415 3.49 -6.71 6.28
CA HIS A 415 4.42 -7.82 6.22
C HIS A 415 5.67 -7.33 5.49
N VAL A 416 6.81 -7.33 6.16
CA VAL A 416 8.05 -6.69 5.72
C VAL A 416 9.20 -7.70 5.72
N HIS A 417 10.01 -7.62 4.67
CA HIS A 417 11.17 -8.46 4.42
C HIS A 417 12.48 -7.68 4.63
N PRO A 418 13.63 -8.32 4.72
CA PRO A 418 14.91 -7.61 4.69
C PRO A 418 15.11 -6.77 3.43
N ALA A 419 14.52 -7.21 2.30
CA ALA A 419 14.49 -6.42 1.05
C ALA A 419 13.47 -5.28 1.07
N GLY A 420 12.62 -5.17 2.09
CA GLY A 420 11.63 -4.11 2.26
C GLY A 420 10.18 -4.58 2.32
N SER A 421 9.26 -3.64 2.08
CA SER A 421 7.82 -3.89 2.13
C SER A 421 7.23 -4.43 0.82
N VAL A 422 8.07 -4.76 -0.16
CA VAL A 422 7.66 -5.32 -1.44
C VAL A 422 7.46 -6.83 -1.33
N ALA A 423 6.42 -7.37 -1.96
CA ALA A 423 6.26 -8.81 -2.12
C ALA A 423 7.39 -9.35 -3.01
N MET A 424 7.99 -10.48 -2.64
CA MET A 424 9.15 -11.00 -3.36
C MET A 424 8.79 -11.50 -4.75
N ALA A 425 7.61 -12.10 -4.93
CA ALA A 425 7.11 -12.46 -6.26
C ALA A 425 6.99 -11.24 -7.19
N ALA A 426 6.56 -10.09 -6.67
CA ALA A 426 6.52 -8.84 -7.43
C ALA A 426 7.94 -8.32 -7.75
N LEU A 427 8.86 -8.46 -6.80
CA LEU A 427 10.27 -8.08 -6.99
C LEU A 427 10.95 -8.94 -8.06
N GLU A 428 10.75 -10.25 -8.04
CA GLU A 428 11.23 -11.16 -9.07
C GLU A 428 10.71 -10.79 -10.46
N LEU A 429 9.42 -10.51 -10.59
CA LEU A 429 8.82 -10.02 -11.84
C LEU A 429 9.42 -8.68 -12.27
N ALA A 430 9.69 -7.76 -11.33
CA ALA A 430 10.28 -6.46 -11.63
C ALA A 430 11.71 -6.60 -12.17
N GLN A 431 12.47 -7.57 -11.67
CA GLN A 431 13.86 -7.79 -12.00
C GLN A 431 14.06 -8.73 -13.20
N ALA A 432 13.10 -9.56 -13.55
CA ALA A 432 13.16 -10.52 -14.67
C ALA A 432 13.47 -9.89 -16.04
N GLY A 433 13.32 -8.58 -16.21
CA GLY A 433 13.70 -7.85 -17.43
C GLY A 433 15.00 -7.07 -17.33
N VAL A 434 15.71 -7.13 -16.20
CA VAL A 434 16.98 -6.42 -15.93
C VAL A 434 18.16 -7.37 -16.02
N LEU A 435 17.98 -8.62 -15.61
CA LEU A 435 18.98 -9.67 -15.68
C LEU A 435 18.80 -10.45 -16.99
N GLU A 436 19.85 -10.57 -17.80
CA GLU A 436 19.89 -11.50 -18.92
C GLU A 436 19.90 -12.94 -18.39
N GLY A 437 18.74 -13.54 -18.27
CA GLY A 437 18.49 -14.89 -17.77
C GLY A 437 17.69 -14.91 -16.45
N PRO A 438 16.94 -15.99 -16.19
CA PRO A 438 16.30 -16.16 -14.89
C PRO A 438 17.39 -16.12 -13.83
N PRO A 439 17.17 -15.44 -12.68
CA PRO A 439 18.06 -15.56 -11.54
C PRO A 439 18.08 -17.04 -11.17
N ALA A 440 19.17 -17.71 -11.54
CA ALA A 440 19.41 -19.06 -11.08
C ALA A 440 19.61 -18.94 -9.57
N MET A 441 18.57 -19.22 -8.80
CA MET A 441 18.79 -19.65 -7.41
C MET A 441 19.76 -20.83 -7.50
N PRO A 442 20.95 -20.73 -6.95
CA PRO A 442 21.92 -21.82 -7.00
C PRO A 442 21.32 -22.99 -6.23
N SER A 443 20.72 -23.94 -6.95
CA SER A 443 20.35 -25.23 -6.38
C SER A 443 21.61 -25.88 -5.89
N GLY A 444 21.87 -25.89 -4.58
CA GLY A 444 22.93 -26.66 -3.96
C GLY A 444 24.14 -25.91 -3.40
N MET A 445 24.16 -24.59 -3.33
CA MET A 445 25.08 -23.92 -2.42
C MET A 445 24.59 -24.12 -0.98
N ALA A 446 25.45 -24.70 -0.13
CA ALA A 446 25.30 -24.58 1.31
C ALA A 446 25.18 -23.06 1.59
N MET A 447 23.98 -22.61 1.99
CA MET A 447 23.74 -21.20 2.27
C MET A 447 24.75 -20.77 3.32
N ALA A 448 25.50 -19.71 3.07
CA ALA A 448 26.38 -19.13 4.05
C ALA A 448 25.56 -18.83 5.33
N ALA A 449 26.16 -19.05 6.50
CA ALA A 449 25.52 -18.72 7.76
C ALA A 449 24.97 -17.30 7.69
N GLN A 450 23.70 -17.13 8.05
CA GLN A 450 23.07 -15.81 8.04
C GLN A 450 23.75 -14.94 9.10
N PRO A 451 23.91 -13.63 8.87
CA PRO A 451 24.46 -12.75 9.90
C PRO A 451 23.57 -12.76 11.15
N PRO A 452 24.13 -12.58 12.35
CA PRO A 452 23.38 -12.53 13.61
C PRO A 452 22.54 -11.25 13.76
N GLU A 453 22.25 -10.60 12.67
CA GLU A 453 21.52 -9.34 12.57
C GLU A 453 20.63 -9.36 11.35
N VAL A 454 19.38 -8.95 11.52
CA VAL A 454 18.42 -8.78 10.44
C VAL A 454 17.83 -7.38 10.49
N SER A 455 17.74 -6.72 9.35
CA SER A 455 17.17 -5.38 9.22
C SER A 455 15.94 -5.40 8.32
N PHE A 456 14.96 -4.57 8.67
CA PHE A 456 13.72 -4.41 7.94
C PHE A 456 13.51 -2.93 7.62
N PRO A 457 13.65 -2.49 6.37
CA PRO A 457 13.39 -1.10 5.99
C PRO A 457 11.89 -0.84 5.98
N TYR A 458 11.41 0.05 6.84
CA TYR A 458 10.00 0.37 6.98
C TYR A 458 9.80 1.79 7.53
N GLY A 459 8.58 2.30 7.43
CA GLY A 459 8.14 3.54 8.08
C GLY A 459 6.69 3.43 8.49
N PHE A 460 6.37 3.76 9.71
CA PHE A 460 5.01 3.74 10.21
C PHE A 460 4.14 4.76 9.47
N PRO A 461 3.02 4.36 8.84
CA PRO A 461 2.20 5.29 8.07
C PRO A 461 1.35 6.23 8.93
N ARG A 462 1.14 5.92 10.21
CA ARG A 462 0.26 6.65 11.12
C ARG A 462 0.77 6.63 12.56
N PRO A 463 0.48 7.67 13.35
CA PRO A 463 0.72 7.64 14.80
C PRO A 463 -0.16 6.57 15.48
N GLY A 464 0.29 6.09 16.63
CA GLY A 464 -0.45 5.16 17.49
C GLY A 464 0.43 4.11 18.13
N ASP A 465 -0.22 3.13 18.76
CA ASP A 465 0.45 2.01 19.41
C ASP A 465 0.58 0.85 18.44
N TYR A 466 1.76 0.28 18.33
CA TYR A 466 2.10 -0.81 17.43
C TYR A 466 2.69 -1.99 18.18
N ARG A 467 2.42 -3.20 17.67
CA ARG A 467 3.15 -4.41 17.97
C ARG A 467 3.90 -4.87 16.73
N ILE A 468 5.16 -5.20 16.91
CA ILE A 468 6.07 -5.67 15.88
C ILE A 468 6.42 -7.11 16.22
N PHE A 469 6.10 -8.03 15.32
CA PHE A 469 6.51 -9.42 15.41
C PHE A 469 7.69 -9.61 14.48
N VAL A 470 8.77 -10.22 14.97
CA VAL A 470 9.98 -10.50 14.18
C VAL A 470 10.23 -12.00 14.20
N GLN A 471 10.26 -12.61 13.06
CA GLN A 471 10.42 -14.04 12.88
C GLN A 471 11.77 -14.37 12.27
N ILE A 472 12.50 -15.27 12.92
CA ILE A 472 13.76 -15.85 12.44
C ILE A 472 13.68 -17.37 12.54
N LYS A 473 14.57 -18.08 11.87
CA LYS A 473 14.67 -19.54 11.96
C LYS A 473 16.01 -19.93 12.54
N ARG A 474 16.00 -20.84 13.56
CA ARG A 474 17.16 -21.40 14.22
C ARG A 474 16.89 -22.85 14.58
N ALA A 475 17.88 -23.72 14.38
CA ALA A 475 17.76 -25.16 14.68
C ALA A 475 16.46 -25.80 14.12
N GLY A 476 16.07 -25.41 12.89
CA GLY A 476 14.85 -25.88 12.23
C GLY A 476 13.53 -25.34 12.80
N GLN A 477 13.57 -24.43 13.78
CA GLN A 477 12.41 -23.85 14.45
C GLN A 477 12.27 -22.36 14.09
N VAL A 478 11.04 -21.90 13.88
CA VAL A 478 10.76 -20.48 13.72
C VAL A 478 10.53 -19.87 15.11
N GLU A 479 11.34 -18.89 15.46
CA GLU A 479 11.26 -18.14 16.70
C GLU A 479 10.70 -16.73 16.42
N THR A 480 9.79 -16.26 17.27
CA THR A 480 9.14 -14.96 17.14
C THR A 480 9.50 -14.06 18.31
N GLY A 481 10.24 -13.00 18.05
CA GLY A 481 10.45 -11.89 18.98
C GLY A 481 9.35 -10.85 18.85
N VAL A 482 8.97 -10.19 19.95
CA VAL A 482 7.88 -9.23 19.95
C VAL A 482 8.29 -7.93 20.64
N PHE A 483 8.03 -6.82 19.96
CA PHE A 483 8.33 -5.48 20.42
C PHE A 483 7.09 -4.60 20.36
N ASP A 484 6.85 -3.84 21.42
CA ASP A 484 5.79 -2.85 21.48
C ASP A 484 6.38 -1.45 21.27
N ALA A 485 5.70 -0.60 20.53
CA ALA A 485 6.18 0.73 20.22
C ALA A 485 5.05 1.75 20.20
N ARG A 486 5.33 2.97 20.67
CA ARG A 486 4.48 4.14 20.45
C ARG A 486 5.08 5.00 19.35
N VAL A 487 4.25 5.37 18.38
CA VAL A 487 4.59 6.22 17.24
C VAL A 487 3.85 7.54 17.37
N GLU A 488 4.56 8.66 17.21
CA GLU A 488 4.03 10.03 17.26
C GLU A 488 3.72 10.61 15.88
#